data_bcf544d2d1b1ad7fae57021d8b27d19a
#
_entry.id   bcf544d2d1b1ad7fae57021d8b27d19a
#
_cell.length_a   1.000
_cell.length_b   1.000
_cell.length_c   1.000
_cell.angle_alpha   90.00
_cell.angle_beta   90.00
_cell.angle_gamma   90.00
#
_symmetry.space_group_name_H-M   'P 1'
#
loop_
_entity.id
_entity.type
_entity.pdbx_description
1 polymer ?
#
loop_
_entity_poly.entity_id
_entity_poly.type
_entity_poly.pdbx_seq_one_letter_code
_entity_poly.pdbx_strand_id
1 'polypeptide(L)'
;MYEVTGYINEGKAGELNFGVTKIFPGEVNGEFNMTKGHYHEKMSHTEYYWGIKGRGLLILKNIDGECSVITMEKNSLHYIPENTAHRLVNISDEPLVVGACWPSDAGHNYGEIQEKGFPVRIFRSNDGYSISKITDNQTDN
;
A
#
# COMPACT_ATOMS: atom_id res chain seq x y z
N MET A 1 -0.26 13.26 5.93
CA MET A 1 0.54 12.05 5.79
C MET A 1 0.71 11.61 4.32
N TYR A 2 -0.35 11.52 3.57
CA TYR A 2 -0.25 11.22 2.13
C TYR A 2 -1.37 11.91 1.34
N GLU A 3 -1.14 12.04 0.02
CA GLU A 3 -2.08 12.61 -0.93
C GLU A 3 -2.27 11.65 -2.10
N VAL A 4 -3.48 11.60 -2.64
CA VAL A 4 -3.79 10.82 -3.84
C VAL A 4 -4.41 11.75 -4.86
N THR A 5 -3.86 11.75 -6.08
CA THR A 5 -4.38 12.49 -7.22
C THR A 5 -4.62 11.48 -8.35
N GLY A 6 -5.77 11.52 -9.01
CA GLY A 6 -6.03 10.50 -9.99
C GLY A 6 -6.97 10.92 -11.11
N TYR A 7 -6.91 10.17 -12.18
CA TYR A 7 -7.86 10.19 -13.28
C TYR A 7 -8.78 8.98 -13.10
N ILE A 8 -10.04 9.24 -12.76
CA ILE A 8 -10.98 8.21 -12.36
C ILE A 8 -12.09 8.11 -13.38
N ASN A 9 -12.28 6.91 -13.94
CA ASN A 9 -13.43 6.54 -14.76
C ASN A 9 -14.47 5.90 -13.85
N GLU A 10 -15.70 6.38 -13.88
CA GLU A 10 -16.72 6.06 -12.90
C GLU A 10 -17.29 4.64 -13.00
N GLY A 11 -16.48 3.63 -12.62
CA GLY A 11 -16.94 2.26 -12.45
C GLY A 11 -17.31 1.51 -13.73
N LYS A 12 -16.85 1.97 -14.89
CA LYS A 12 -17.15 1.33 -16.18
C LYS A 12 -16.25 0.13 -16.43
N ALA A 13 -16.83 -1.03 -16.67
CA ALA A 13 -16.08 -2.23 -17.06
C ALA A 13 -15.27 -1.97 -18.33
N GLY A 14 -14.03 -2.43 -18.34
CA GLY A 14 -13.11 -2.25 -19.47
C GLY A 14 -12.35 -0.93 -19.49
N GLU A 15 -12.69 0.00 -18.61
CA GLU A 15 -11.96 1.27 -18.44
C GLU A 15 -10.91 1.13 -17.34
N LEU A 16 -9.92 2.01 -17.36
CA LEU A 16 -8.83 2.03 -16.38
C LEU A 16 -8.84 3.32 -15.59
N ASN A 17 -8.51 3.20 -14.31
CA ASN A 17 -8.17 4.32 -13.45
C ASN A 17 -6.66 4.44 -13.35
N PHE A 18 -6.15 5.65 -13.23
CA PHE A 18 -4.76 5.92 -12.94
C PHE A 18 -4.67 6.93 -11.80
N GLY A 19 -3.82 6.65 -10.84
CA GLY A 19 -3.63 7.55 -9.73
C GLY A 19 -2.15 7.70 -9.36
N VAL A 20 -1.84 8.78 -8.66
CA VAL A 20 -0.51 9.01 -8.10
C VAL A 20 -0.68 9.25 -6.61
N THR A 21 0.02 8.45 -5.83
CA THR A 21 0.07 8.58 -4.37
C THR A 21 1.40 9.20 -3.99
N LYS A 22 1.36 10.23 -3.15
CA LYS A 22 2.54 10.88 -2.59
C LYS A 22 2.48 10.74 -1.08
N ILE A 23 3.46 10.05 -0.51
CA ILE A 23 3.57 9.85 0.93
C ILE A 23 4.72 10.72 1.44
N PHE A 24 4.40 11.65 2.34
CA PHE A 24 5.41 12.54 2.92
C PHE A 24 6.33 11.74 3.85
N PRO A 25 7.61 12.16 3.97
CA PRO A 25 8.53 11.51 4.90
C PRO A 25 8.12 11.82 6.34
N GLY A 26 8.48 10.94 7.25
CA GLY A 26 8.23 11.14 8.67
C GLY A 26 7.73 9.88 9.34
N GLU A 27 7.54 10.02 10.65
CA GLU A 27 7.15 8.91 11.49
C GLU A 27 6.34 9.40 12.69
N VAL A 28 5.56 8.49 13.28
CA VAL A 28 4.84 8.71 14.54
C VAL A 28 5.30 7.62 15.50
N ASN A 29 5.93 8.00 16.60
CA ASN A 29 6.49 7.06 17.59
C ASN A 29 7.42 6.02 16.95
N GLY A 30 8.22 6.45 15.95
CA GLY A 30 9.15 5.59 15.25
C GLY A 30 8.55 4.79 14.10
N GLU A 31 7.25 4.76 13.95
CA GLU A 31 6.60 4.07 12.83
C GLU A 31 6.46 5.00 11.62
N PHE A 32 6.96 4.56 10.47
CA PHE A 32 6.95 5.36 9.24
C PHE A 32 5.54 5.68 8.74
N ASN A 33 5.42 6.83 8.08
CA ASN A 33 4.20 7.22 7.38
C ASN A 33 3.83 6.18 6.31
N MET A 34 2.54 5.90 6.19
CA MET A 34 2.02 4.85 5.34
C MET A 34 0.63 5.21 4.83
N THR A 35 0.19 4.53 3.77
CA THR A 35 -1.20 4.60 3.34
C THR A 35 -2.07 3.70 4.21
N LYS A 36 -3.39 3.95 4.18
CA LYS A 36 -4.37 3.15 4.93
C LYS A 36 -4.36 1.67 4.52
N GLY A 37 -4.22 1.40 3.22
CA GLY A 37 -4.33 0.06 2.68
C GLY A 37 -5.78 -0.36 2.43
N HIS A 38 -5.98 -1.27 1.48
CA HIS A 38 -7.31 -1.76 1.12
C HIS A 38 -7.23 -3.04 0.29
N TYR A 39 -8.38 -3.76 0.23
CA TYR A 39 -8.68 -4.72 -0.82
C TYR A 39 -9.50 -4.02 -1.91
N HIS A 40 -9.48 -4.54 -3.13
CA HIS A 40 -10.46 -4.16 -4.14
C HIS A 40 -11.84 -4.73 -3.76
N GLU A 41 -12.91 -3.97 -4.02
CA GLU A 41 -14.29 -4.43 -3.78
C GLU A 41 -14.58 -5.71 -4.55
N LYS A 42 -14.15 -5.78 -5.81
CA LYS A 42 -14.17 -7.00 -6.60
C LYS A 42 -12.82 -7.70 -6.45
N MET A 43 -12.79 -8.75 -5.68
CA MET A 43 -11.56 -9.46 -5.31
C MET A 43 -10.81 -10.07 -6.51
N SER A 44 -11.47 -10.24 -7.65
CA SER A 44 -10.85 -10.76 -8.88
C SER A 44 -10.04 -9.71 -9.65
N HIS A 45 -10.04 -8.46 -9.20
CA HIS A 45 -9.33 -7.39 -9.90
C HIS A 45 -7.91 -7.22 -9.38
N THR A 46 -7.02 -6.86 -10.30
CA THR A 46 -5.58 -6.68 -10.07
C THR A 46 -5.20 -5.22 -10.23
N GLU A 47 -3.94 -4.90 -9.94
CA GLU A 47 -3.45 -3.53 -9.99
C GLU A 47 -1.96 -3.52 -10.30
N TYR A 48 -1.47 -2.47 -10.97
CA TYR A 48 -0.05 -2.19 -11.09
C TYR A 48 0.32 -0.98 -10.25
N TYR A 49 1.44 -1.07 -9.54
CA TYR A 49 2.10 0.03 -8.87
C TYR A 49 3.47 0.27 -9.48
N TRP A 50 3.80 1.51 -9.70
CA TRP A 50 5.03 1.93 -10.36
C TRP A 50 5.72 3.01 -9.54
N GLY A 51 6.98 2.79 -9.15
CA GLY A 51 7.78 3.75 -8.41
C GLY A 51 8.22 4.92 -9.28
N ILE A 52 7.87 6.14 -8.86
CA ILE A 52 8.21 7.37 -9.58
C ILE A 52 9.37 8.10 -8.89
N LYS A 53 9.33 8.17 -7.56
CA LYS A 53 10.33 8.90 -6.78
C LYS A 53 10.38 8.36 -5.36
N GLY A 54 11.57 8.45 -4.75
CA GLY A 54 11.75 8.05 -3.36
C GLY A 54 11.94 6.55 -3.20
N ARG A 55 11.92 6.12 -1.96
CA ARG A 55 12.09 4.72 -1.60
C ARG A 55 11.14 4.33 -0.49
N GLY A 56 10.48 3.21 -0.65
CA GLY A 56 9.52 2.72 0.32
C GLY A 56 9.37 1.22 0.29
N LEU A 57 8.35 0.75 0.98
CA LEU A 57 7.98 -0.65 1.01
C LEU A 57 6.53 -0.80 0.54
N LEU A 58 6.28 -1.85 -0.22
CA LEU A 58 4.95 -2.31 -0.58
C LEU A 58 4.64 -3.53 0.27
N ILE A 59 3.62 -3.43 1.11
CA ILE A 59 3.17 -4.54 1.95
C ILE A 59 1.96 -5.16 1.27
N LEU A 60 2.02 -6.45 1.01
CA LEU A 60 0.94 -7.23 0.41
C LEU A 60 0.46 -8.25 1.43
N LYS A 61 -0.86 -8.40 1.55
CA LYS A 61 -1.49 -9.37 2.42
C LYS A 61 -2.54 -10.12 1.61
N ASN A 62 -2.38 -11.43 1.44
CA ASN A 62 -3.34 -12.22 0.70
C ASN A 62 -4.57 -12.57 1.56
N ILE A 63 -5.55 -13.22 0.95
CA ILE A 63 -6.81 -13.58 1.62
C ILE A 63 -6.59 -14.58 2.78
N ASP A 64 -5.51 -15.37 2.74
CA ASP A 64 -5.14 -16.31 3.79
C ASP A 64 -4.38 -15.65 4.93
N GLY A 65 -4.12 -14.34 4.83
CA GLY A 65 -3.41 -13.57 5.84
C GLY A 65 -1.89 -13.59 5.69
N GLU A 66 -1.36 -14.23 4.67
CA GLU A 66 0.09 -14.24 4.40
C GLU A 66 0.54 -12.86 3.92
N CYS A 67 1.64 -12.39 4.48
CA CYS A 67 2.13 -11.04 4.25
C CYS A 67 3.52 -11.06 3.61
N SER A 68 3.70 -10.22 2.58
CA SER A 68 4.97 -10.01 1.91
C SER A 68 5.36 -8.54 2.00
N VAL A 69 6.65 -8.26 2.12
CA VAL A 69 7.20 -6.91 2.15
C VAL A 69 8.21 -6.78 1.01
N ILE A 70 7.95 -5.87 0.09
CA ILE A 70 8.72 -5.70 -1.15
C ILE A 70 9.24 -4.27 -1.23
N THR A 71 10.50 -4.10 -1.63
CA THR A 71 11.06 -2.76 -1.84
C THR A 71 10.42 -2.06 -3.03
N MET A 72 9.97 -0.82 -2.81
CA MET A 72 9.42 0.08 -3.81
C MET A 72 10.41 1.21 -4.03
N GLU A 73 10.87 1.38 -5.28
CA GLU A 73 11.82 2.44 -5.61
C GLU A 73 11.58 2.97 -7.02
N LYS A 74 12.30 4.02 -7.39
CA LYS A 74 12.17 4.63 -8.72
C LYS A 74 12.34 3.58 -9.82
N ASN A 75 11.40 3.56 -10.76
CA ASN A 75 11.32 2.65 -11.90
C ASN A 75 10.99 1.19 -11.57
N SER A 76 10.75 0.83 -10.31
CA SER A 76 10.24 -0.51 -10.01
C SER A 76 8.76 -0.62 -10.37
N LEU A 77 8.39 -1.73 -10.99
CA LEU A 77 7.01 -2.03 -11.37
C LEU A 77 6.53 -3.25 -10.60
N HIS A 78 5.40 -3.13 -9.92
CA HIS A 78 4.86 -4.17 -9.07
C HIS A 78 3.45 -4.54 -9.51
N TYR A 79 3.23 -5.83 -9.69
CA TYR A 79 1.92 -6.39 -9.96
C TYR A 79 1.28 -6.79 -8.64
N ILE A 80 0.07 -6.28 -8.39
CA ILE A 80 -0.69 -6.64 -7.20
C ILE A 80 -1.75 -7.65 -7.63
N PRO A 81 -1.63 -8.92 -7.19
CA PRO A 81 -2.59 -9.94 -7.58
C PRO A 81 -3.99 -9.68 -7.05
N GLU A 82 -4.95 -10.40 -7.60
CA GLU A 82 -6.30 -10.45 -7.03
C GLU A 82 -6.28 -10.96 -5.59
N ASN A 83 -7.32 -10.68 -4.83
CA ASN A 83 -7.49 -11.14 -3.43
C ASN A 83 -6.35 -10.69 -2.50
N THR A 84 -5.75 -9.54 -2.78
CA THR A 84 -4.58 -9.05 -2.06
C THR A 84 -4.78 -7.61 -1.61
N ALA A 85 -4.72 -7.41 -0.29
CA ALA A 85 -4.66 -6.06 0.28
C ALA A 85 -3.26 -5.51 0.15
N HIS A 86 -3.13 -4.21 0.05
CA HIS A 86 -1.82 -3.58 -0.15
C HIS A 86 -1.74 -2.25 0.59
N ARG A 87 -0.52 -1.92 1.02
CA ARG A 87 -0.18 -0.68 1.73
C ARG A 87 1.21 -0.23 1.31
N LEU A 88 1.38 1.08 1.16
CA LEU A 88 2.68 1.69 0.90
C LEU A 88 3.22 2.33 2.18
N VAL A 89 4.51 2.20 2.41
CA VAL A 89 5.22 2.81 3.53
C VAL A 89 6.41 3.59 2.99
N ASN A 90 6.55 4.85 3.39
CA ASN A 90 7.72 5.66 3.03
C ASN A 90 8.82 5.48 4.06
N ILE A 91 9.94 4.85 3.68
CA ILE A 91 11.09 4.62 4.57
C ILE A 91 12.25 5.59 4.33
N SER A 92 12.04 6.60 3.49
CA SER A 92 13.10 7.56 3.14
C SER A 92 12.85 8.94 3.76
N ASP A 93 13.80 9.86 3.58
CA ASP A 93 13.71 11.23 4.07
C ASP A 93 13.18 12.20 3.00
N GLU A 94 12.70 11.66 1.88
CA GLU A 94 12.05 12.41 0.81
C GLU A 94 10.67 11.83 0.51
N PRO A 95 9.79 12.56 -0.20
CA PRO A 95 8.49 12.01 -0.56
C PRO A 95 8.62 10.74 -1.39
N LEU A 96 7.80 9.75 -1.07
CA LEU A 96 7.63 8.55 -1.90
C LEU A 96 6.47 8.81 -2.85
N VAL A 97 6.72 8.72 -4.15
CA VAL A 97 5.71 8.94 -5.19
C VAL A 97 5.53 7.67 -5.99
N VAL A 98 4.31 7.18 -6.05
CA VAL A 98 3.97 5.90 -6.70
C VAL A 98 2.77 6.13 -7.62
N GLY A 99 2.90 5.70 -8.88
CA GLY A 99 1.80 5.63 -9.81
C GLY A 99 1.07 4.30 -9.68
N ALA A 100 -0.24 4.32 -9.85
CA ALA A 100 -1.07 3.13 -9.78
C ALA A 100 -2.04 3.08 -10.96
N CYS A 101 -2.29 1.87 -11.47
CA CYS A 101 -3.24 1.64 -12.53
C CYS A 101 -4.12 0.45 -12.16
N TRP A 102 -5.43 0.64 -12.14
CA TRP A 102 -6.37 -0.40 -11.75
C TRP A 102 -7.66 -0.31 -12.56
N PRO A 103 -8.43 -1.41 -12.67
CA PRO A 103 -9.71 -1.39 -13.38
C PRO A 103 -10.70 -0.43 -12.69
N SER A 104 -11.45 0.35 -13.48
CA SER A 104 -12.34 1.37 -12.92
C SER A 104 -13.52 0.78 -12.15
N ASP A 105 -13.86 -0.48 -12.38
CA ASP A 105 -14.95 -1.17 -11.68
C ASP A 105 -14.48 -1.98 -10.47
N ALA A 106 -13.21 -1.85 -10.06
CA ALA A 106 -12.65 -2.61 -8.93
C ALA A 106 -13.26 -2.22 -7.58
N GLY A 107 -13.49 -0.93 -7.35
CA GLY A 107 -13.93 -0.44 -6.05
C GLY A 107 -12.87 -0.63 -4.95
N HIS A 108 -13.24 -0.33 -3.72
CA HIS A 108 -12.35 -0.50 -2.57
C HIS A 108 -13.11 -1.07 -1.37
N ASN A 109 -12.53 -2.06 -0.70
CA ASN A 109 -13.05 -2.62 0.53
C ASN A 109 -12.06 -2.36 1.67
N TYR A 110 -12.39 -1.43 2.55
CA TYR A 110 -11.56 -1.09 3.71
C TYR A 110 -11.97 -1.85 4.99
N GLY A 111 -13.16 -2.49 5.01
CA GLY A 111 -13.72 -3.05 6.23
C GLY A 111 -12.82 -4.06 6.92
N GLU A 112 -12.33 -5.05 6.22
CA GLU A 112 -11.46 -6.08 6.79
C GLU A 112 -10.12 -5.51 7.27
N ILE A 113 -9.56 -4.54 6.55
CA ILE A 113 -8.32 -3.89 6.94
C ILE A 113 -8.52 -3.05 8.21
N GLN A 114 -9.66 -2.39 8.36
CA GLN A 114 -9.98 -1.64 9.58
C GLN A 114 -10.10 -2.53 10.80
N GLU A 115 -10.63 -3.76 10.64
CA GLU A 115 -10.81 -4.70 11.75
C GLU A 115 -9.50 -5.44 12.11
N LYS A 116 -8.78 -5.91 11.11
CA LYS A 116 -7.61 -6.79 11.31
C LYS A 116 -6.28 -6.11 11.11
N GLY A 117 -6.22 -5.05 10.28
CA GLY A 117 -4.99 -4.38 9.90
C GLY A 117 -4.03 -5.28 9.11
N PHE A 118 -2.79 -4.86 9.02
CA PHE A 118 -1.70 -5.64 8.45
C PHE A 118 -0.90 -6.28 9.58
N PRO A 119 -0.42 -7.52 9.42
CA PRO A 119 0.30 -8.22 10.49
C PRO A 119 1.74 -7.74 10.69
N VAL A 120 2.15 -6.69 9.99
CA VAL A 120 3.49 -6.10 10.11
C VAL A 120 3.40 -4.60 10.28
N ARG A 121 4.38 -4.05 11.00
CA ARG A 121 4.56 -2.61 11.18
C ARG A 121 6.02 -2.27 10.89
N ILE A 122 6.26 -1.11 10.28
CA ILE A 122 7.59 -0.71 9.82
C ILE A 122 8.08 0.47 10.66
N PHE A 123 9.18 0.27 11.36
CA PHE A 123 9.77 1.27 12.25
C PHE A 123 11.13 1.72 11.75
N ARG A 124 11.48 2.97 12.03
CA ARG A 124 12.83 3.47 11.81
C ARG A 124 13.81 2.72 12.71
N SER A 125 14.96 2.34 12.15
CA SER A 125 16.07 1.73 12.90
C SER A 125 17.38 2.36 12.49
N ASN A 126 18.47 2.01 13.20
CA ASN A 126 19.82 2.53 12.89
C ASN A 126 20.27 2.15 11.47
N ASP A 127 19.77 1.03 10.94
CA ASP A 127 20.11 0.53 9.61
C ASP A 127 19.08 0.92 8.54
N GLY A 128 18.14 1.80 8.89
CA GLY A 128 17.09 2.27 7.98
C GLY A 128 15.69 1.92 8.47
N TYR A 129 15.33 0.66 8.45
CA TYR A 129 14.01 0.23 8.94
C TYR A 129 14.07 -1.16 9.58
N SER A 130 13.07 -1.43 10.42
CA SER A 130 12.84 -2.76 10.98
C SER A 130 11.39 -3.16 10.80
N ILE A 131 11.16 -4.46 10.65
CA ILE A 131 9.81 -5.03 10.50
C ILE A 131 9.43 -5.67 11.82
N SER A 132 8.31 -5.20 12.41
CA SER A 132 7.72 -5.79 13.60
C SER A 132 6.49 -6.60 13.20
N LYS A 133 6.44 -7.87 13.58
CA LYS A 133 5.27 -8.71 13.35
C LYS A 133 4.29 -8.59 14.51
N ILE A 134 3.01 -8.44 14.17
CA ILE A 134 1.93 -8.35 15.15
C ILE A 134 1.37 -9.76 15.33
N THR A 135 1.28 -10.21 16.60
CA THR A 135 0.66 -11.49 16.93
C THR A 135 -0.88 -11.35 16.93
N ASP A 136 -1.59 -12.49 16.90
CA ASP A 136 -3.06 -12.51 16.88
C ASP A 136 -3.71 -11.76 18.05
N ASN A 137 -2.97 -11.50 19.13
CA ASN A 137 -3.46 -10.81 20.32
C ASN A 137 -3.17 -9.30 20.31
N GLN A 138 -2.59 -8.77 19.24
CA GLN A 138 -2.24 -7.36 19.10
C GLN A 138 -3.06 -6.76 17.96
N THR A 139 -3.48 -5.49 18.15
CA THR A 139 -4.19 -4.77 17.11
C THR A 139 -3.27 -3.75 16.46
N ASP A 140 -3.45 -3.56 15.16
CA ASP A 140 -2.77 -2.52 14.39
C ASP A 140 -3.56 -1.21 14.59
N ASN A 141 -3.11 -0.40 15.52
CA ASN A 141 -3.76 0.87 15.86
C ASN A 141 -3.28 2.02 14.95
#